data_02b3351e82ab7f51210b8ee1dbfb515e
#
_entry.id   02b3351e82ab7f51210b8ee1dbfb515e
#
_cell.length_a   1.000
_cell.length_b   1.000
_cell.length_c   1.000
_cell.angle_alpha   90.00
_cell.angle_beta   90.00
_cell.angle_gamma   90.00
#
_symmetry.space_group_name_H-M   'P 1'
#
loop_
_entity.id
_entity.type
_entity.pdbx_description
1 polymer ?
#
loop_
_entity_poly.entity_id
_entity_poly.type
_entity_poly.pdbx_seq_one_letter_code
_entity_poly.pdbx_strand_id
1 'polypeptide(L)'
;MRRKKLLTVLVAATLALSMVGCGSSGGSDSGSASSVANKDKPLCWFNRQPSNSSTGELDMDALNYNKDTYYVGFDANQGAELQGQMVLDYIKENAATIDRNGDGVIGYVLAIGDIGHNDSIARTRGVRTALGTGVDANGAVDSTPAGTNVDGSAKVVQDATLDVDGKTYTIRELASQEMKNSAGATWDAATAGNAIGTWTASFGDQIDVVVSNNDGMGMSMFNAWAKDNKVPTFGYDANSDAVAAIADGYGGTISQHADVQAYLTLRVLRNALDGVD
;
A
#
# COMPACT_ATOMS: atom_id res chain seq x y z
N MET A 1 -7.30 -11.22 -45.47
CA MET A 1 -6.32 -12.09 -44.79
C MET A 1 -5.71 -11.52 -43.49
N ARG A 2 -6.02 -10.30 -43.08
CA ARG A 2 -5.44 -9.65 -41.87
C ARG A 2 -6.19 -9.96 -40.53
N ARG A 3 -7.44 -10.43 -40.58
CA ARG A 3 -8.24 -10.66 -39.36
C ARG A 3 -7.89 -11.90 -38.54
N LYS A 4 -7.23 -12.89 -39.11
CA LYS A 4 -6.86 -14.13 -38.37
C LYS A 4 -5.58 -14.02 -37.54
N LYS A 5 -4.73 -13.00 -37.78
CA LYS A 5 -3.51 -12.78 -37.00
C LYS A 5 -3.79 -11.99 -35.70
N LEU A 6 -4.84 -11.18 -35.71
CA LEU A 6 -5.22 -10.37 -34.51
C LEU A 6 -5.77 -11.24 -33.37
N LEU A 7 -6.47 -12.34 -33.71
CA LEU A 7 -7.10 -13.20 -32.68
C LEU A 7 -6.06 -14.03 -31.91
N THR A 8 -4.94 -14.39 -32.56
CA THR A 8 -3.90 -15.20 -31.91
C THR A 8 -3.03 -14.37 -30.94
N VAL A 9 -2.87 -13.09 -31.21
CA VAL A 9 -2.14 -12.18 -30.32
C VAL A 9 -2.95 -11.82 -29.07
N LEU A 10 -4.27 -11.68 -29.22
CA LEU A 10 -5.15 -11.38 -28.08
C LEU A 10 -5.24 -12.52 -27.06
N VAL A 11 -5.20 -13.78 -27.53
CA VAL A 11 -5.25 -14.98 -26.66
C VAL A 11 -3.91 -15.16 -25.92
N ALA A 12 -2.78 -14.80 -26.52
CA ALA A 12 -1.49 -14.86 -25.84
C ALA A 12 -1.34 -13.76 -24.76
N ALA A 13 -1.91 -12.58 -24.97
CA ALA A 13 -1.88 -11.50 -24.00
C ALA A 13 -2.79 -11.80 -22.77
N THR A 14 -3.94 -12.45 -22.98
CA THR A 14 -4.84 -12.84 -21.89
C THR A 14 -4.31 -13.98 -21.03
N LEU A 15 -3.49 -14.90 -21.59
CA LEU A 15 -2.85 -15.94 -20.79
C LEU A 15 -1.64 -15.43 -19.99
N ALA A 16 -0.98 -14.36 -20.43
CA ALA A 16 0.10 -13.73 -19.67
C ALA A 16 -0.39 -12.89 -18.49
N LEU A 17 -1.62 -12.33 -18.56
CA LEU A 17 -2.23 -11.59 -17.45
C LEU A 17 -2.71 -12.48 -16.31
N SER A 18 -2.95 -13.77 -16.53
CA SER A 18 -3.45 -14.69 -15.51
C SER A 18 -2.36 -15.36 -14.66
N MET A 19 -1.08 -15.09 -14.91
CA MET A 19 0.03 -15.71 -14.16
C MET A 19 0.88 -14.75 -13.32
N VAL A 20 0.49 -13.48 -13.20
CA VAL A 20 1.08 -12.55 -12.24
C VAL A 20 0.02 -12.12 -11.22
N GLY A 21 -0.73 -13.09 -10.75
CA GLY A 21 -1.48 -13.00 -9.51
C GLY A 21 -0.57 -13.49 -8.40
N CYS A 22 -0.17 -12.62 -7.51
CA CYS A 22 0.32 -12.87 -6.15
C CYS A 22 0.63 -14.35 -5.83
N GLY A 23 1.80 -14.79 -6.15
CA GLY A 23 2.33 -16.08 -5.75
C GLY A 23 3.79 -15.89 -5.47
N SER A 24 4.07 -15.52 -4.23
CA SER A 24 5.43 -15.49 -3.73
C SER A 24 6.03 -16.88 -3.71
N SER A 25 7.20 -17.00 -4.16
CA SER A 25 8.19 -17.85 -3.49
C SER A 25 9.50 -17.09 -3.54
N GLY A 26 10.15 -17.02 -2.40
CA GLY A 26 11.39 -16.33 -2.22
C GLY A 26 12.41 -16.69 -3.28
N GLY A 27 12.78 -15.71 -3.99
CA GLY A 27 13.80 -15.64 -4.98
C GLY A 27 13.76 -14.23 -5.49
N SER A 28 14.71 -13.43 -5.08
CA SER A 28 14.99 -12.11 -5.60
C SER A 28 15.44 -12.24 -7.05
N ASP A 29 14.48 -12.52 -7.93
CA ASP A 29 14.63 -12.25 -9.34
C ASP A 29 13.76 -11.05 -9.64
N SER A 30 14.36 -9.86 -9.49
CA SER A 30 14.05 -8.77 -10.40
C SER A 30 14.22 -9.36 -11.77
N GLY A 31 13.10 -9.75 -12.43
CA GLY A 31 13.16 -10.35 -13.75
C GLY A 31 13.97 -9.42 -14.63
N SER A 32 15.25 -9.73 -14.77
CA SER A 32 16.13 -8.94 -15.60
C SER A 32 15.46 -8.83 -16.96
N ALA A 33 15.33 -7.62 -17.49
CA ALA A 33 14.82 -7.42 -18.83
C ALA A 33 15.53 -8.33 -19.85
N SER A 34 16.76 -8.76 -19.54
CA SER A 34 17.52 -9.74 -20.32
C SER A 34 16.85 -11.12 -20.46
N SER A 35 15.92 -11.50 -19.59
CA SER A 35 15.15 -12.76 -19.66
C SER A 35 13.90 -12.68 -20.53
N VAL A 36 13.55 -11.52 -21.06
CA VAL A 36 12.36 -11.34 -21.91
C VAL A 36 12.56 -12.03 -23.27
N ALA A 37 11.66 -12.93 -23.59
CA ALA A 37 11.78 -13.78 -24.77
C ALA A 37 11.64 -13.05 -26.12
N ASN A 38 11.16 -11.82 -26.16
CA ASN A 38 10.86 -11.06 -27.39
C ASN A 38 11.54 -9.69 -27.38
N LYS A 39 12.89 -9.68 -27.41
CA LYS A 39 13.74 -8.49 -27.25
C LYS A 39 13.44 -7.32 -28.21
N ASP A 40 12.84 -7.59 -29.36
CA ASP A 40 12.54 -6.67 -30.45
C ASP A 40 11.06 -6.26 -30.46
N LYS A 41 10.31 -6.60 -29.44
CA LYS A 41 8.88 -6.26 -29.31
C LYS A 41 8.68 -5.15 -28.31
N PRO A 42 7.61 -4.33 -28.47
CA PRO A 42 7.23 -3.37 -27.48
C PRO A 42 6.99 -4.03 -26.11
N LEU A 43 7.52 -3.40 -25.06
CA LEU A 43 7.37 -3.79 -23.66
C LEU A 43 6.70 -2.66 -22.90
N CYS A 44 5.69 -2.99 -22.12
CA CYS A 44 5.09 -2.03 -21.19
C CYS A 44 5.08 -2.61 -19.78
N TRP A 45 5.83 -2.00 -18.90
CA TRP A 45 5.69 -2.18 -17.48
C TRP A 45 4.43 -1.45 -17.01
N PHE A 46 3.68 -2.03 -16.08
CA PHE A 46 2.48 -1.37 -15.59
C PHE A 46 2.31 -1.56 -14.08
N ASN A 47 1.55 -0.68 -13.45
CA ASN A 47 1.27 -0.61 -12.02
C ASN A 47 2.55 -0.33 -11.23
N ARG A 48 3.39 -1.33 -10.97
CA ARG A 48 4.62 -1.19 -10.21
C ARG A 48 5.80 -0.81 -11.11
N GLN A 49 6.53 0.23 -10.73
CA GLN A 49 7.79 0.59 -11.39
C GLN A 49 8.82 -0.52 -11.22
N PRO A 50 9.55 -0.92 -12.28
CA PRO A 50 10.72 -1.78 -12.14
C PRO A 50 11.72 -1.13 -11.19
N SER A 51 12.12 -1.84 -10.16
CA SER A 51 13.04 -1.34 -9.16
C SER A 51 13.96 -2.44 -8.66
N ASN A 52 15.14 -2.03 -8.22
CA ASN A 52 16.08 -2.91 -7.54
C ASN A 52 15.49 -3.35 -6.20
N SER A 53 15.34 -4.65 -6.00
CA SER A 53 14.73 -5.22 -4.79
C SER A 53 15.54 -4.96 -3.50
N SER A 54 16.82 -4.64 -3.63
CA SER A 54 17.71 -4.41 -2.47
C SER A 54 17.77 -2.93 -2.09
N THR A 55 17.70 -2.00 -3.06
CA THR A 55 17.84 -0.56 -2.81
C THR A 55 16.52 0.19 -2.92
N GLY A 56 15.51 -0.37 -3.59
CA GLY A 56 14.26 0.32 -3.92
C GLY A 56 14.39 1.35 -5.04
N GLU A 57 15.59 1.56 -5.60
CA GLU A 57 15.83 2.48 -6.70
C GLU A 57 15.26 1.97 -8.00
N LEU A 58 14.92 2.87 -8.93
CA LEU A 58 14.41 2.51 -10.25
C LEU A 58 15.44 1.66 -11.01
N ASP A 59 14.97 0.58 -11.61
CA ASP A 59 15.76 -0.23 -12.55
C ASP A 59 15.74 0.45 -13.93
N MET A 60 16.73 1.31 -14.17
CA MET A 60 16.85 2.05 -15.42
C MET A 60 17.17 1.13 -16.61
N ASP A 61 17.80 -0.02 -16.40
CA ASP A 61 18.07 -0.99 -17.46
C ASP A 61 16.77 -1.66 -17.91
N ALA A 62 15.88 -1.99 -16.96
CA ALA A 62 14.55 -2.50 -17.28
C ALA A 62 13.68 -1.45 -17.99
N LEU A 63 13.75 -0.18 -17.57
CA LEU A 63 13.00 0.92 -18.18
C LEU A 63 13.51 1.32 -19.56
N ASN A 64 14.81 1.12 -19.84
CA ASN A 64 15.44 1.41 -21.13
C ASN A 64 15.78 0.14 -21.94
N TYR A 65 15.06 -0.95 -21.68
CA TYR A 65 15.35 -2.25 -22.29
C TYR A 65 15.43 -2.23 -23.81
N ASN A 66 14.53 -1.51 -24.48
CA ASN A 66 14.58 -1.20 -25.90
C ASN A 66 13.88 0.15 -26.16
N LYS A 67 13.94 0.63 -27.41
CA LYS A 67 13.33 1.91 -27.81
C LYS A 67 11.80 1.98 -27.65
N ASP A 68 11.14 0.83 -27.59
CA ASP A 68 9.70 0.68 -27.45
C ASP A 68 9.35 0.12 -26.05
N THR A 69 10.11 0.54 -25.03
CA THR A 69 9.83 0.22 -23.63
C THR A 69 9.09 1.39 -22.98
N TYR A 70 7.98 1.08 -22.33
CA TYR A 70 7.07 2.04 -21.71
C TYR A 70 6.80 1.68 -20.26
N TYR A 71 6.37 2.67 -19.48
CA TYR A 71 5.81 2.47 -18.16
C TYR A 71 4.46 3.19 -18.05
N VAL A 72 3.45 2.48 -17.58
CA VAL A 72 2.13 3.01 -17.25
C VAL A 72 1.82 2.68 -15.80
N GLY A 73 1.77 3.66 -14.97
CA GLY A 73 1.53 3.47 -13.54
C GLY A 73 1.01 4.75 -12.88
N PHE A 74 1.12 4.78 -11.56
CA PHE A 74 0.75 5.92 -10.73
C PHE A 74 2.00 6.41 -9.98
N ASP A 75 1.95 7.62 -9.46
CA ASP A 75 2.97 8.12 -8.55
C ASP A 75 2.71 7.58 -7.13
N ALA A 76 3.56 6.65 -6.71
CA ALA A 76 3.45 6.01 -5.40
C ALA A 76 3.60 7.01 -4.25
N ASN A 77 4.43 8.04 -4.42
CA ASN A 77 4.63 9.06 -3.39
C ASN A 77 3.40 9.97 -3.28
N GLN A 78 2.85 10.42 -4.41
CA GLN A 78 1.62 11.21 -4.41
C GLN A 78 0.45 10.44 -3.76
N GLY A 79 0.27 9.17 -4.11
CA GLY A 79 -0.76 8.34 -3.51
C GLY A 79 -0.55 8.12 -2.01
N ALA A 80 0.70 8.00 -1.58
CA ALA A 80 1.07 7.87 -0.17
C ALA A 80 0.81 9.16 0.63
N GLU A 81 1.12 10.32 0.06
CA GLU A 81 0.78 11.63 0.63
C GLU A 81 -0.73 11.79 0.80
N LEU A 82 -1.50 11.42 -0.23
CA LEU A 82 -2.97 11.46 -0.17
C LEU A 82 -3.52 10.52 0.92
N GLN A 83 -2.97 9.31 1.09
CA GLN A 83 -3.38 8.43 2.17
C GLN A 83 -3.08 9.04 3.54
N GLY A 84 -1.87 9.52 3.74
CA GLY A 84 -1.47 10.16 4.99
C GLY A 84 -2.34 11.38 5.32
N GLN A 85 -2.60 12.23 4.32
CA GLN A 85 -3.46 13.41 4.49
C GLN A 85 -4.91 13.03 4.81
N MET A 86 -5.47 12.01 4.13
CA MET A 86 -6.82 11.51 4.41
C MET A 86 -6.96 11.05 5.87
N VAL A 87 -5.97 10.32 6.39
CA VAL A 87 -5.97 9.88 7.80
C VAL A 87 -5.88 11.08 8.74
N LEU A 88 -4.97 12.01 8.47
CA LEU A 88 -4.78 13.21 9.30
C LEU A 88 -6.03 14.10 9.32
N ASP A 89 -6.66 14.32 8.17
CA ASP A 89 -7.87 15.14 8.09
C ASP A 89 -9.02 14.50 8.84
N TYR A 90 -9.20 13.19 8.71
CA TYR A 90 -10.20 12.47 9.51
C TYR A 90 -9.94 12.60 11.01
N ILE A 91 -8.69 12.47 11.45
CA ILE A 91 -8.31 12.65 12.85
C ILE A 91 -8.67 14.08 13.32
N LYS A 92 -8.32 15.11 12.53
CA LYS A 92 -8.62 16.51 12.86
C LYS A 92 -10.12 16.77 13.01
N GLU A 93 -10.92 16.21 12.10
CA GLU A 93 -12.37 16.38 12.12
C GLU A 93 -13.07 15.63 13.26
N ASN A 94 -12.46 14.55 13.76
CA ASN A 94 -13.10 13.60 14.67
C ASN A 94 -12.35 13.39 15.99
N ALA A 95 -11.28 14.15 16.29
CA ALA A 95 -10.36 13.89 17.40
C ALA A 95 -11.07 13.63 18.75
N ALA A 96 -12.09 14.44 19.06
CA ALA A 96 -12.82 14.31 20.33
C ALA A 96 -13.68 13.04 20.43
N THR A 97 -14.01 12.40 19.30
CA THR A 97 -14.87 11.21 19.26
C THR A 97 -14.10 9.92 19.07
N ILE A 98 -12.94 9.99 18.41
CA ILE A 98 -12.09 8.84 18.19
C ILE A 98 -11.12 8.57 19.35
N ASP A 99 -10.80 9.53 20.20
CA ASP A 99 -10.10 9.36 21.49
C ASP A 99 -11.01 8.54 22.41
N ARG A 100 -10.99 7.22 22.25
CA ARG A 100 -12.00 6.29 22.79
C ARG A 100 -11.96 6.17 24.31
N ASN A 101 -10.78 6.24 24.88
CA ASN A 101 -10.56 6.17 26.33
C ASN A 101 -10.47 7.55 26.98
N GLY A 102 -10.40 8.64 26.19
CA GLY A 102 -10.40 10.02 26.67
C GLY A 102 -9.08 10.47 27.29
N ASP A 103 -7.97 9.77 27.01
CA ASP A 103 -6.66 10.06 27.60
C ASP A 103 -5.87 11.17 26.88
N GLY A 104 -6.40 11.67 25.75
CA GLY A 104 -5.76 12.70 24.93
C GLY A 104 -4.67 12.12 23.99
N VAL A 105 -4.57 10.81 23.90
CA VAL A 105 -3.71 10.12 22.92
C VAL A 105 -4.59 9.52 21.82
N ILE A 106 -4.27 9.78 20.58
CA ILE A 106 -4.88 9.11 19.43
C ILE A 106 -3.91 8.04 18.97
N GLY A 107 -4.19 6.83 19.39
CA GLY A 107 -3.38 5.65 19.10
C GLY A 107 -3.74 5.02 17.76
N TYR A 108 -2.76 4.74 16.91
CA TYR A 108 -3.01 4.00 15.67
C TYR A 108 -2.13 2.77 15.53
N VAL A 109 -2.61 1.81 14.75
CA VAL A 109 -1.85 0.62 14.33
C VAL A 109 -1.71 0.62 12.81
N LEU A 110 -0.60 0.08 12.30
CA LEU A 110 -0.25 0.13 10.88
C LEU A 110 0.11 -1.25 10.32
N ALA A 111 -0.69 -1.73 9.38
CA ALA A 111 -0.41 -2.94 8.61
C ALA A 111 0.46 -2.61 7.38
N ILE A 112 1.70 -3.07 7.38
CA ILE A 112 2.68 -2.88 6.32
C ILE A 112 2.63 -4.08 5.37
N GLY A 113 2.57 -3.82 4.06
CA GLY A 113 2.44 -4.90 3.05
C GLY A 113 3.70 -5.74 2.92
N ASP A 114 4.73 -5.12 2.34
CA ASP A 114 6.03 -5.75 2.05
C ASP A 114 7.14 -4.72 2.21
N ILE A 115 8.07 -4.95 3.11
CA ILE A 115 9.15 -3.99 3.44
C ILE A 115 10.12 -3.74 2.28
N GLY A 116 10.17 -4.63 1.29
CA GLY A 116 10.98 -4.48 0.07
C GLY A 116 10.21 -3.90 -1.12
N HIS A 117 8.92 -3.58 -0.97
CA HIS A 117 8.09 -3.08 -2.04
C HIS A 117 7.99 -1.55 -2.00
N ASN A 118 8.32 -0.87 -3.12
CA ASN A 118 8.34 0.61 -3.19
C ASN A 118 7.04 1.24 -2.70
N ASP A 119 5.88 0.71 -3.11
CA ASP A 119 4.59 1.27 -2.73
C ASP A 119 4.34 1.11 -1.23
N SER A 120 4.73 -0.03 -0.64
CA SER A 120 4.63 -0.26 0.80
C SER A 120 5.52 0.72 1.57
N ILE A 121 6.75 0.92 1.09
CA ILE A 121 7.68 1.92 1.64
C ILE A 121 7.08 3.31 1.55
N ALA A 122 6.58 3.71 0.38
CA ALA A 122 5.97 5.02 0.17
C ALA A 122 4.75 5.23 1.08
N ARG A 123 3.80 4.28 1.10
CA ARG A 123 2.56 4.36 1.89
C ARG A 123 2.84 4.43 3.39
N THR A 124 3.76 3.62 3.90
CA THR A 124 4.18 3.67 5.31
C THR A 124 4.79 5.02 5.67
N ARG A 125 5.71 5.52 4.83
CA ARG A 125 6.32 6.85 5.01
C ARG A 125 5.30 7.97 4.92
N GLY A 126 4.39 7.92 3.94
CA GLY A 126 3.35 8.93 3.75
C GLY A 126 2.45 9.10 4.97
N VAL A 127 1.99 7.99 5.54
CA VAL A 127 1.19 7.99 6.78
C VAL A 127 1.99 8.56 7.95
N ARG A 128 3.19 8.07 8.20
CA ARG A 128 4.04 8.53 9.30
C ARG A 128 4.47 9.98 9.14
N THR A 129 4.73 10.44 7.92
CA THR A 129 5.04 11.86 7.64
C THR A 129 3.84 12.75 7.97
N ALA A 130 2.65 12.40 7.46
CA ALA A 130 1.45 13.20 7.70
C ALA A 130 1.07 13.27 9.19
N LEU A 131 1.24 12.16 9.90
CA LEU A 131 0.95 12.07 11.34
C LEU A 131 2.10 12.59 12.23
N GLY A 132 3.28 12.85 11.66
CA GLY A 132 4.45 13.36 12.37
C GLY A 132 5.17 12.32 13.24
N THR A 133 4.88 11.03 13.08
CA THR A 133 5.34 9.96 13.98
C THR A 133 6.59 9.22 13.50
N GLY A 134 6.99 9.35 12.24
CA GLY A 134 7.98 8.46 11.63
C GLY A 134 9.34 9.06 11.41
N VAL A 135 10.04 9.54 12.44
CA VAL A 135 11.39 10.11 12.30
C VAL A 135 12.43 9.12 12.82
N ASP A 136 13.38 8.73 11.97
CA ASP A 136 14.54 7.96 12.37
C ASP A 136 15.62 8.84 13.05
N ALA A 137 16.69 8.23 13.52
CA ALA A 137 17.80 8.94 14.19
C ALA A 137 18.48 10.01 13.33
N ASN A 138 18.29 9.99 12.00
CA ASN A 138 18.84 10.94 11.04
C ASN A 138 17.81 11.98 10.57
N GLY A 139 16.58 11.92 11.06
CA GLY A 139 15.48 12.77 10.64
C GLY A 139 14.75 12.29 9.39
N ALA A 140 15.10 11.13 8.84
CA ALA A 140 14.38 10.50 7.74
C ALA A 140 13.17 9.72 8.28
N VAL A 141 12.10 9.65 7.50
CA VAL A 141 10.92 8.88 7.89
C VAL A 141 11.16 7.40 7.63
N ASP A 142 11.10 6.60 8.68
CA ASP A 142 11.27 5.15 8.60
C ASP A 142 10.05 4.49 7.92
N SER A 143 10.29 3.42 7.17
CA SER A 143 9.26 2.60 6.52
C SER A 143 9.27 1.15 6.99
N THR A 144 10.13 0.80 7.93
CA THR A 144 10.21 -0.57 8.47
C THR A 144 9.17 -0.80 9.58
N PRO A 145 8.82 -2.07 9.85
CA PRO A 145 7.96 -2.40 10.98
C PRO A 145 8.59 -1.96 12.29
N ALA A 146 7.84 -1.22 13.08
CA ALA A 146 8.32 -0.75 14.37
C ALA A 146 8.36 -1.86 15.43
N GLY A 147 7.53 -2.89 15.27
CA GLY A 147 7.29 -3.84 16.34
C GLY A 147 6.54 -3.17 17.50
N THR A 148 6.83 -3.63 18.72
CA THR A 148 6.20 -3.11 19.93
C THR A 148 7.24 -2.94 21.05
N ASN A 149 7.23 -1.80 21.72
CA ASN A 149 8.01 -1.61 22.94
C ASN A 149 7.38 -2.33 24.15
N VAL A 150 8.12 -2.40 25.24
CA VAL A 150 7.64 -2.97 26.50
C VAL A 150 6.48 -2.15 27.10
N ASP A 151 6.47 -0.85 26.87
CA ASP A 151 5.38 0.07 27.27
C ASP A 151 4.19 0.07 26.29
N GLY A 152 4.25 -0.75 25.25
CA GLY A 152 3.21 -0.89 24.27
C GLY A 152 3.35 0.00 23.03
N SER A 153 4.27 0.96 23.00
CA SER A 153 4.51 1.83 21.85
C SER A 153 5.38 1.16 20.78
N ALA A 154 5.36 1.66 19.56
CA ALA A 154 6.22 1.21 18.48
C ALA A 154 7.67 1.68 18.67
N LYS A 155 8.67 0.89 18.20
CA LYS A 155 10.08 1.07 18.55
C LYS A 155 10.83 2.11 17.72
N VAL A 156 10.45 2.31 16.47
CA VAL A 156 11.20 3.16 15.50
C VAL A 156 10.46 4.44 15.15
N VAL A 157 9.43 4.76 15.90
CA VAL A 157 8.61 5.94 15.73
C VAL A 157 8.56 6.74 17.03
N GLN A 158 8.25 8.00 16.93
CA GLN A 158 8.08 8.91 18.05
C GLN A 158 6.64 9.42 18.12
N ASP A 159 6.23 9.87 19.28
CA ASP A 159 4.95 10.58 19.45
C ASP A 159 5.02 11.94 18.74
N ALA A 160 3.89 12.35 18.18
CA ALA A 160 3.70 13.68 17.63
C ALA A 160 2.59 14.41 18.39
N THR A 161 2.51 15.72 18.24
CA THR A 161 1.44 16.55 18.81
C THR A 161 0.55 17.10 17.71
N LEU A 162 -0.75 17.16 17.99
CA LEU A 162 -1.76 17.72 17.10
C LEU A 162 -2.72 18.62 17.90
N ASP A 163 -2.80 19.87 17.51
CA ASP A 163 -3.76 20.80 18.09
C ASP A 163 -5.05 20.83 17.28
N VAL A 164 -6.17 20.54 17.93
CA VAL A 164 -7.52 20.58 17.33
C VAL A 164 -8.45 21.31 18.27
N ASP A 165 -9.08 22.39 17.81
CA ASP A 165 -10.07 23.18 18.54
C ASP A 165 -9.62 23.63 19.96
N GLY A 166 -8.32 23.93 20.07
CA GLY A 166 -7.73 24.41 21.33
C GLY A 166 -7.39 23.29 22.34
N LYS A 167 -7.55 22.03 21.96
CA LYS A 167 -7.06 20.87 22.71
C LYS A 167 -5.86 20.25 21.98
N THR A 168 -4.78 19.97 22.72
CA THR A 168 -3.61 19.25 22.21
C THR A 168 -3.80 17.76 22.42
N TYR A 169 -3.64 16.99 21.35
CA TYR A 169 -3.61 15.53 21.36
C TYR A 169 -2.20 15.03 21.07
N THR A 170 -1.88 13.86 21.60
CA THR A 170 -0.70 13.10 21.23
C THR A 170 -1.10 12.09 20.16
N ILE A 171 -0.39 12.04 19.03
CA ILE A 171 -0.54 10.99 18.02
C ILE A 171 0.54 9.94 18.27
N ARG A 172 0.14 8.68 18.37
CA ARG A 172 1.04 7.57 18.71
C ARG A 172 0.83 6.38 17.81
N GLU A 173 1.90 5.89 17.18
CA GLU A 173 1.89 4.55 16.57
C GLU A 173 2.08 3.50 17.66
N LEU A 174 1.04 2.75 17.96
CA LEU A 174 1.06 1.72 19.01
C LEU A 174 1.80 0.47 18.55
N ALA A 175 1.59 0.06 17.32
CA ALA A 175 2.26 -1.07 16.70
C ALA A 175 2.21 -0.99 15.18
N SER A 176 3.21 -1.59 14.53
CA SER A 176 3.18 -1.89 13.11
C SER A 176 3.91 -3.20 12.81
N GLN A 177 3.49 -3.86 11.75
CA GLN A 177 4.04 -5.15 11.37
C GLN A 177 3.94 -5.34 9.85
N GLU A 178 4.96 -6.04 9.28
CA GLU A 178 4.86 -6.57 7.92
C GLU A 178 3.86 -7.73 7.90
N MET A 179 2.88 -7.65 7.01
CA MET A 179 1.86 -8.68 6.87
C MET A 179 2.36 -9.82 5.98
N LYS A 180 3.28 -10.60 6.56
CA LYS A 180 3.94 -11.74 5.94
C LYS A 180 3.56 -13.03 6.65
N ASN A 181 3.04 -13.99 5.91
CA ASN A 181 2.67 -15.28 6.48
C ASN A 181 3.87 -16.24 6.64
N SER A 182 3.64 -17.37 7.28
CA SER A 182 4.68 -18.38 7.53
C SER A 182 5.27 -19.01 6.26
N ALA A 183 4.59 -18.92 5.13
CA ALA A 183 5.09 -19.37 3.83
C ALA A 183 5.92 -18.29 3.11
N GLY A 184 6.07 -17.09 3.71
CA GLY A 184 6.82 -15.98 3.14
C GLY A 184 6.02 -15.07 2.22
N ALA A 185 4.73 -15.32 1.99
CA ALA A 185 3.88 -14.43 1.22
C ALA A 185 3.57 -13.15 2.00
N THR A 186 3.75 -12.01 1.35
CA THR A 186 3.50 -10.66 1.89
C THR A 186 2.10 -10.16 1.49
N TRP A 187 1.67 -9.01 2.01
CA TRP A 187 0.33 -8.44 1.79
C TRP A 187 -0.80 -9.40 2.24
N ASP A 188 -0.50 -10.25 3.23
CA ASP A 188 -1.39 -11.34 3.63
C ASP A 188 -2.51 -10.84 4.55
N ALA A 189 -3.75 -10.90 4.03
CA ALA A 189 -4.94 -10.44 4.73
C ALA A 189 -5.24 -11.26 6.00
N ALA A 190 -4.94 -12.58 6.00
CA ALA A 190 -5.15 -13.41 7.17
C ALA A 190 -4.17 -13.04 8.30
N THR A 191 -2.91 -12.75 7.95
CA THR A 191 -1.92 -12.23 8.90
C THR A 191 -2.38 -10.91 9.51
N ALA A 192 -2.96 -9.99 8.70
CA ALA A 192 -3.49 -8.73 9.19
C ALA A 192 -4.68 -8.94 10.16
N GLY A 193 -5.59 -9.85 9.85
CA GLY A 193 -6.69 -10.22 10.74
C GLY A 193 -6.22 -10.83 12.06
N ASN A 194 -5.13 -11.60 12.05
CA ASN A 194 -4.51 -12.11 13.27
C ASN A 194 -3.77 -11.03 14.05
N ALA A 195 -3.10 -10.12 13.35
CA ALA A 195 -2.35 -9.02 13.96
C ALA A 195 -3.28 -8.10 14.76
N ILE A 196 -4.44 -7.73 14.21
CA ILE A 196 -5.40 -6.89 14.93
C ILE A 196 -5.86 -7.57 16.23
N GLY A 197 -6.08 -8.88 16.22
CA GLY A 197 -6.42 -9.64 17.44
C GLY A 197 -5.33 -9.57 18.50
N THR A 198 -4.05 -9.63 18.08
CA THR A 198 -2.91 -9.50 19.00
C THR A 198 -2.79 -8.09 19.54
N TRP A 199 -2.94 -7.08 18.67
CA TRP A 199 -2.84 -5.68 19.06
C TRP A 199 -3.97 -5.26 20.00
N THR A 200 -5.19 -5.73 19.75
CA THR A 200 -6.32 -5.44 20.65
C THR A 200 -6.17 -6.09 22.02
N ALA A 201 -5.55 -7.24 22.10
CA ALA A 201 -5.21 -7.86 23.38
C ALA A 201 -4.16 -7.05 24.19
N SER A 202 -3.29 -6.30 23.50
CA SER A 202 -2.22 -5.50 24.10
C SER A 202 -2.68 -4.07 24.42
N PHE A 203 -3.45 -3.44 23.55
CA PHE A 203 -3.76 -2.00 23.61
C PHE A 203 -5.24 -1.69 23.88
N GLY A 204 -6.15 -2.61 23.56
CA GLY A 204 -7.58 -2.46 23.84
C GLY A 204 -8.20 -1.20 23.25
N ASP A 205 -8.70 -0.34 24.14
CA ASP A 205 -9.36 0.93 23.81
C ASP A 205 -8.39 2.08 23.47
N GLN A 206 -7.09 1.86 23.54
CA GLN A 206 -6.08 2.80 23.06
C GLN A 206 -5.96 2.82 21.52
N ILE A 207 -6.52 1.81 20.81
CA ILE A 207 -6.51 1.78 19.34
C ILE A 207 -7.69 2.62 18.83
N ASP A 208 -7.41 3.80 18.34
CA ASP A 208 -8.39 4.77 17.83
C ASP A 208 -8.47 4.78 16.30
N VAL A 209 -7.40 4.35 15.62
CA VAL A 209 -7.31 4.32 14.16
C VAL A 209 -6.57 3.07 13.70
N VAL A 210 -7.05 2.46 12.64
CA VAL A 210 -6.36 1.37 11.92
C VAL A 210 -5.94 1.87 10.55
N VAL A 211 -4.67 1.71 10.20
CA VAL A 211 -4.14 2.06 8.87
C VAL A 211 -3.55 0.83 8.21
N SER A 212 -3.77 0.69 6.93
CA SER A 212 -3.26 -0.42 6.14
C SER A 212 -2.68 0.05 4.81
N ASN A 213 -1.60 -0.58 4.38
CA ASN A 213 -1.01 -0.30 3.08
C ASN A 213 -1.90 -0.72 1.90
N ASN A 214 -2.89 -1.61 2.10
CA ASN A 214 -3.91 -1.91 1.08
C ASN A 214 -5.27 -2.29 1.69
N ASP A 215 -6.30 -2.31 0.86
CA ASP A 215 -7.66 -2.64 1.28
C ASP A 215 -7.81 -4.11 1.69
N GLY A 216 -7.11 -5.03 1.05
CA GLY A 216 -7.23 -6.45 1.39
C GLY A 216 -6.89 -6.73 2.85
N MET A 217 -5.80 -6.16 3.34
CA MET A 217 -5.39 -6.23 4.75
C MET A 217 -6.29 -5.37 5.63
N GLY A 218 -6.61 -4.14 5.18
CA GLY A 218 -7.49 -3.20 5.90
C GLY A 218 -8.87 -3.79 6.15
N MET A 219 -9.50 -4.37 5.15
CA MET A 219 -10.81 -5.03 5.25
C MET A 219 -10.78 -6.25 6.16
N SER A 220 -9.67 -6.99 6.18
CA SER A 220 -9.51 -8.12 7.11
C SER A 220 -9.52 -7.65 8.57
N MET A 221 -8.78 -6.58 8.90
CA MET A 221 -8.77 -5.99 10.24
C MET A 221 -10.12 -5.33 10.58
N PHE A 222 -10.72 -4.64 9.61
CA PHE A 222 -12.03 -4.01 9.78
C PHE A 222 -13.09 -5.02 10.14
N ASN A 223 -13.22 -6.10 9.38
CA ASN A 223 -14.20 -7.15 9.62
C ASN A 223 -13.91 -7.99 10.88
N ALA A 224 -12.62 -8.17 11.21
CA ALA A 224 -12.25 -8.95 12.40
C ALA A 224 -12.51 -8.20 13.71
N TRP A 225 -12.44 -6.86 13.71
CA TRP A 225 -12.56 -6.12 14.97
C TRP A 225 -13.04 -4.67 14.82
N ALA A 226 -12.48 -3.89 13.89
CA ALA A 226 -12.63 -2.44 13.89
C ALA A 226 -14.09 -2.00 13.64
N LYS A 227 -14.83 -2.69 12.79
CA LYS A 227 -16.25 -2.42 12.49
C LYS A 227 -17.12 -2.46 13.75
N ASP A 228 -17.03 -3.53 14.53
CA ASP A 228 -17.85 -3.71 15.73
C ASP A 228 -17.47 -2.75 16.84
N ASN A 229 -16.22 -2.30 16.85
CA ASN A 229 -15.68 -1.34 17.81
C ASN A 229 -15.76 0.12 17.33
N LYS A 230 -16.29 0.36 16.12
CA LYS A 230 -16.42 1.69 15.51
C LYS A 230 -15.08 2.42 15.36
N VAL A 231 -14.02 1.68 15.08
CA VAL A 231 -12.69 2.23 14.84
C VAL A 231 -12.51 2.45 13.34
N PRO A 232 -12.24 3.69 12.89
CA PRO A 232 -12.02 3.98 11.48
C PRO A 232 -10.80 3.22 10.96
N THR A 233 -10.96 2.61 9.78
CA THR A 233 -9.91 1.86 9.12
C THR A 233 -9.64 2.46 7.75
N PHE A 234 -8.37 2.71 7.43
CA PHE A 234 -7.95 3.32 6.18
C PHE A 234 -7.11 2.35 5.37
N GLY A 235 -7.43 2.25 4.09
CA GLY A 235 -6.74 1.37 3.15
C GLY A 235 -6.21 2.08 1.93
N TYR A 236 -5.97 1.29 0.88
CA TYR A 236 -5.47 1.73 -0.40
C TYR A 236 -5.90 0.72 -1.46
N ASP A 237 -6.11 1.12 -2.69
CA ASP A 237 -6.50 0.41 -3.91
C ASP A 237 -7.92 0.72 -4.38
N ALA A 238 -8.80 1.23 -3.51
CA ALA A 238 -10.22 1.47 -3.75
C ALA A 238 -10.95 0.20 -4.24
N ASN A 239 -10.70 -0.92 -3.58
CA ASN A 239 -11.41 -2.15 -3.85
C ASN A 239 -12.92 -1.98 -3.60
N SER A 240 -13.75 -2.62 -4.40
CA SER A 240 -15.21 -2.41 -4.36
C SER A 240 -15.86 -2.72 -3.00
N ASP A 241 -15.34 -3.68 -2.28
CA ASP A 241 -15.77 -4.04 -0.92
C ASP A 241 -15.37 -2.98 0.11
N ALA A 242 -14.14 -2.44 0.01
CA ALA A 242 -13.67 -1.34 0.86
C ALA A 242 -14.48 -0.05 0.61
N VAL A 243 -14.71 0.30 -0.66
CA VAL A 243 -15.55 1.45 -1.03
C VAL A 243 -16.97 1.29 -0.50
N ALA A 244 -17.57 0.11 -0.61
CA ALA A 244 -18.89 -0.17 -0.04
C ALA A 244 -18.90 -0.07 1.49
N ALA A 245 -17.83 -0.50 2.16
CA ALA A 245 -17.70 -0.50 3.61
C ALA A 245 -17.56 0.91 4.22
N ILE A 246 -17.31 1.95 3.42
CA ILE A 246 -17.30 3.34 3.90
C ILE A 246 -18.66 3.70 4.53
N ALA A 247 -19.75 3.21 3.96
CA ALA A 247 -21.08 3.39 4.54
C ALA A 247 -21.27 2.70 5.91
N ASP A 248 -20.41 1.73 6.22
CA ASP A 248 -20.41 0.97 7.48
C ASP A 248 -19.32 1.44 8.46
N GLY A 249 -18.60 2.53 8.15
CA GLY A 249 -17.58 3.11 9.02
C GLY A 249 -16.11 2.78 8.64
N TYR A 250 -15.86 2.19 7.46
CA TYR A 250 -14.52 2.18 6.89
C TYR A 250 -14.11 3.63 6.59
N GLY A 251 -12.96 4.08 7.10
CA GLY A 251 -12.59 5.50 7.08
C GLY A 251 -12.30 6.05 5.69
N GLY A 252 -11.71 5.24 4.81
CA GLY A 252 -11.43 5.63 3.44
C GLY A 252 -10.37 4.77 2.76
N THR A 253 -10.20 5.01 1.46
CA THR A 253 -9.22 4.31 0.62
C THR A 253 -8.77 5.21 -0.53
N ILE A 254 -7.56 4.97 -1.05
CA ILE A 254 -6.99 5.72 -2.17
C ILE A 254 -7.07 4.89 -3.44
N SER A 255 -7.58 5.47 -4.53
CA SER A 255 -7.62 4.80 -5.82
C SER A 255 -6.31 4.98 -6.60
N GLN A 256 -5.77 3.89 -7.12
CA GLN A 256 -4.68 3.91 -8.11
C GLN A 256 -5.20 3.98 -9.55
N HIS A 257 -6.50 3.98 -9.78
CA HIS A 257 -7.10 3.89 -11.12
C HIS A 257 -6.58 2.71 -11.95
N ALA A 258 -6.61 1.51 -11.38
CA ALA A 258 -6.09 0.29 -12.01
C ALA A 258 -6.75 -0.02 -13.38
N ASP A 259 -8.01 0.31 -13.55
CA ASP A 259 -8.76 0.21 -14.80
C ASP A 259 -8.20 1.14 -15.89
N VAL A 260 -7.87 2.38 -15.53
CA VAL A 260 -7.25 3.37 -16.43
C VAL A 260 -5.83 2.92 -16.79
N GLN A 261 -5.05 2.42 -15.83
CA GLN A 261 -3.71 1.89 -16.09
C GLN A 261 -3.77 0.71 -17.08
N ALA A 262 -4.69 -0.23 -16.87
CA ALA A 262 -4.87 -1.38 -17.76
C ALA A 262 -5.23 -0.92 -19.18
N TYR A 263 -6.17 0.01 -19.32
CA TYR A 263 -6.56 0.58 -20.61
C TYR A 263 -5.38 1.28 -21.32
N LEU A 264 -4.65 2.13 -20.59
CA LEU A 264 -3.52 2.86 -21.15
C LEU A 264 -2.37 1.92 -21.54
N THR A 265 -2.09 0.88 -20.75
CA THR A 265 -1.08 -0.14 -21.08
C THR A 265 -1.38 -0.80 -22.42
N LEU A 266 -2.62 -1.23 -22.62
CA LEU A 266 -3.03 -1.85 -23.89
C LEU A 266 -2.97 -0.86 -25.05
N ARG A 267 -3.34 0.39 -24.83
CA ARG A 267 -3.30 1.45 -25.84
C ARG A 267 -1.86 1.77 -26.26
N VAL A 268 -0.96 1.93 -25.31
CA VAL A 268 0.48 2.19 -25.57
C VAL A 268 1.10 1.04 -26.37
N LEU A 269 0.88 -0.20 -25.94
CA LEU A 269 1.39 -1.36 -26.66
C LEU A 269 0.83 -1.48 -28.09
N ARG A 270 -0.46 -1.17 -28.26
CA ARG A 270 -1.08 -1.16 -29.59
C ARG A 270 -0.46 -0.09 -30.49
N ASN A 271 -0.33 1.13 -29.99
CA ASN A 271 0.27 2.24 -30.74
C ASN A 271 1.69 1.90 -31.17
N ALA A 272 2.50 1.35 -30.28
CA ALA A 272 3.86 0.94 -30.57
C ALA A 272 3.93 -0.17 -31.65
N LEU A 273 2.98 -1.11 -31.64
CA LEU A 273 2.89 -2.16 -32.66
C LEU A 273 2.42 -1.64 -34.02
N ASP A 274 1.57 -0.62 -34.02
CA ASP A 274 1.05 0.02 -35.24
C ASP A 274 2.00 1.11 -35.78
N GLY A 275 3.09 1.43 -35.06
CA GLY A 275 4.05 2.50 -35.41
C GLY A 275 3.45 3.90 -35.31
N VAL A 276 2.55 4.10 -34.35
CA VAL A 276 1.90 5.38 -34.05
C VAL A 276 2.48 5.90 -32.75
N ASP A 277 2.98 7.15 -32.77
CA ASP A 277 3.53 7.85 -31.61
C ASP A 277 2.44 8.34 -30.63
#